data_6f7be1e15b632b137e274879375689ad
#
_entry.id   6f7be1e15b632b137e274879375689ad
#
_cell.length_a   1.000
_cell.length_b   1.000
_cell.length_c   1.000
_cell.angle_alpha   90.00
_cell.angle_beta   90.00
_cell.angle_gamma   90.00
#
_symmetry.space_group_name_H-M   'P 1'
#
loop_
_entity.id
_entity.type
_entity.pdbx_description
1 polymer ?
#
loop_
_entity_poly.entity_id
_entity_poly.type
_entity_poly.pdbx_seq_one_letter_code
_entity_poly.pdbx_strand_id
1 'polypeptide(L)'
;MKQIELEDGRSIERDFEKDIEEWKPVTEIEDVSVDLDAEKDQSSQSLNCLSDVIDEAYPIEHIKRADYFKADVQEAMRKEIEKYKSFNAFEEDDDMGQDNVPIRWVVTKHAIDGKNQPLKARLCIRGDLEKDKEFLRSDSPTAGKDTLKLALSIAANEGFTVKNVDIKSAYLQGKDLDREIIVRPPKEAETKKLWRLKKAAYGVLDGGRLFYLRLAEVLTQLGLHKVHSDGALFTFVKEGKLHGFVVSHVDDLLMAGDGVFETEVESKLSEVFEFSKVEKGTFNYCGCSISTEDEKIYLHQHEYVDKLQYIPVKDYVNQSNRCLTQSEMKILRGRIGEVLWLSLITRPDLSFEVNKIAAETTNATLETLKSMNRIIKKAKSIKNTVSFSKLGPMKELVVRVYSDASYNNQDEQIRSTAGTVTLLEHPATESVNAISWKTRKIKRVCRSVKTAETRALDEGLDEAVHIARIIKEIYNGNINLRQPDQLPVIAKTDSKSVWENLHNTRQCEERILRNTIAGIKELMEMGIVKEVDWVPTNLQLADCLTKSCLPAKSETLLKVIHTNHL
;
A
#
# COMPACT_ATOMS: atom_id res chain seq x y z
N MET A 1 -2.44 -33.35 36.64
CA MET A 1 -0.98 -33.50 36.53
C MET A 1 -0.59 -34.23 35.26
N LYS A 2 0.27 -33.66 34.44
CA LYS A 2 0.90 -34.34 33.30
C LYS A 2 2.40 -34.41 33.52
N GLN A 3 2.97 -35.58 33.36
CA GLN A 3 4.41 -35.80 33.38
C GLN A 3 5.00 -35.39 32.04
N ILE A 4 6.02 -34.53 32.06
CA ILE A 4 6.79 -34.12 30.89
C ILE A 4 8.21 -34.68 31.05
N GLU A 5 8.63 -35.55 30.16
CA GLU A 5 10.02 -36.00 30.07
C GLU A 5 10.86 -34.96 29.33
N LEU A 6 12.00 -34.59 29.93
CA LEU A 6 12.97 -33.71 29.30
C LEU A 6 14.02 -34.55 28.55
N GLU A 7 14.65 -33.97 27.54
CA GLU A 7 15.67 -34.64 26.70
C GLU A 7 16.90 -35.15 27.48
N ASP A 8 17.06 -34.75 28.74
CA ASP A 8 18.13 -35.23 29.63
C ASP A 8 17.71 -36.35 30.59
N GLY A 9 16.52 -36.93 30.38
CA GLY A 9 16.02 -38.08 31.13
C GLY A 9 15.41 -37.75 32.50
N ARG A 10 15.17 -36.47 32.80
CA ARG A 10 14.46 -36.06 34.01
C ARG A 10 12.99 -35.82 33.72
N SER A 11 12.11 -36.23 34.63
CA SER A 11 10.68 -35.98 34.52
C SER A 11 10.26 -34.88 35.52
N ILE A 12 9.45 -33.93 35.08
CA ILE A 12 8.87 -32.89 35.91
C ILE A 12 7.34 -33.08 35.92
N GLU A 13 6.76 -33.21 37.11
CA GLU A 13 5.32 -33.16 37.28
C GLU A 13 4.86 -31.70 37.34
N ARG A 14 3.98 -31.30 36.43
CA ARG A 14 3.41 -29.95 36.39
C ARG A 14 1.90 -30.02 36.49
N ASP A 15 1.36 -29.28 37.48
CA ASP A 15 -0.07 -29.17 37.71
C ASP A 15 -0.61 -27.90 37.05
N PHE A 16 -1.09 -28.05 35.80
CA PHE A 16 -1.59 -26.94 34.99
C PHE A 16 -2.84 -26.27 35.57
N GLU A 17 -3.61 -26.91 36.44
CA GLU A 17 -4.78 -26.29 37.09
C GLU A 17 -4.34 -25.30 38.19
N LYS A 18 -3.25 -25.57 38.86
CA LYS A 18 -2.68 -24.65 39.87
C LYS A 18 -2.03 -23.41 39.25
N ASP A 19 -1.38 -23.57 38.10
CA ASP A 19 -0.76 -22.47 37.36
C ASP A 19 -1.83 -21.49 36.80
N ILE A 20 -3.09 -21.93 36.63
CA ILE A 20 -4.22 -21.09 36.16
C ILE A 20 -4.87 -20.35 37.34
N GLU A 21 -4.92 -20.94 38.54
CA GLU A 21 -5.49 -20.30 39.75
C GLU A 21 -4.61 -19.20 40.33
N GLU A 22 -3.29 -19.21 40.08
CA GLU A 22 -2.35 -18.17 40.53
C GLU A 22 -2.29 -16.96 39.56
N TRP A 23 -2.95 -17.03 38.38
CA TRP A 23 -2.97 -15.92 37.43
C TRP A 23 -4.04 -14.89 37.83
N LYS A 24 -3.67 -13.92 38.67
CA LYS A 24 -4.48 -12.73 38.92
C LYS A 24 -4.25 -11.73 37.81
N PRO A 25 -5.31 -11.23 37.12
CA PRO A 25 -5.13 -10.11 36.20
C PRO A 25 -4.60 -8.91 37.01
N VAL A 26 -3.54 -8.32 36.52
CA VAL A 26 -3.00 -7.05 37.06
C VAL A 26 -3.99 -5.96 36.70
N THR A 27 -4.75 -5.49 37.69
CA THR A 27 -5.82 -4.50 37.54
C THR A 27 -5.37 -3.06 37.70
N GLU A 28 -4.07 -2.80 37.83
CA GLU A 28 -3.51 -1.45 37.86
C GLU A 28 -2.19 -1.44 37.10
N ILE A 29 -2.25 -1.10 35.82
CA ILE A 29 -1.13 -0.56 35.06
C ILE A 29 -1.42 0.93 34.96
N GLU A 30 -0.65 1.74 35.67
CA GLU A 30 -0.58 3.18 35.46
C GLU A 30 -0.32 3.43 33.97
N ASP A 31 -1.03 4.41 33.40
CA ASP A 31 -0.95 4.87 32.02
C ASP A 31 0.50 5.16 31.58
N VAL A 32 1.19 4.12 31.16
CA VAL A 32 2.25 4.26 30.18
C VAL A 32 1.58 4.08 28.84
N SER A 33 1.24 5.19 28.19
CA SER A 33 0.80 5.21 26.82
C SER A 33 1.92 4.66 25.93
N VAL A 34 2.00 3.34 25.83
CA VAL A 34 2.75 2.67 24.79
C VAL A 34 1.88 2.78 23.55
N ASP A 35 2.35 3.58 22.61
CA ASP A 35 1.74 3.81 21.30
C ASP A 35 1.69 2.48 20.53
N LEU A 36 0.67 1.65 20.80
CA LEU A 36 0.41 0.36 20.12
C LEU A 36 0.02 0.52 18.65
N ASP A 37 -0.20 1.78 18.19
CA ASP A 37 -0.45 2.09 16.79
C ASP A 37 0.84 2.15 15.93
N ALA A 38 2.03 2.03 16.53
CA ALA A 38 3.30 2.05 15.80
C ALA A 38 3.73 0.70 15.23
N GLU A 39 3.04 -0.40 15.52
CA GLU A 39 3.36 -1.75 15.03
C GLU A 39 2.53 -2.23 13.82
N LYS A 40 1.63 -1.41 13.31
CA LYS A 40 1.07 -1.69 11.98
C LYS A 40 2.18 -1.47 10.96
N ASP A 41 2.65 -2.58 10.45
CA ASP A 41 3.62 -2.70 9.37
C ASP A 41 3.35 -1.64 8.30
N GLN A 42 4.32 -0.74 8.04
CA GLN A 42 4.19 0.30 7.01
C GLN A 42 4.01 -0.28 5.60
N SER A 43 4.23 -1.58 5.40
CA SER A 43 3.93 -2.29 4.17
C SER A 43 2.43 -2.54 3.99
N SER A 44 1.67 -2.59 5.10
CA SER A 44 0.22 -2.74 5.15
C SER A 44 -0.53 -1.44 5.47
N GLN A 45 0.14 -0.29 5.52
CA GLN A 45 -0.55 1.00 5.34
C GLN A 45 -1.11 1.00 3.92
N SER A 46 -2.17 0.21 3.85
CA SER A 46 -3.00 0.00 2.70
C SER A 46 -3.39 1.35 2.13
N LEU A 47 -3.50 1.36 0.84
CA LEU A 47 -4.23 2.33 0.05
C LEU A 47 -5.57 2.82 0.70
N ASN A 48 -6.02 2.24 1.82
CA ASN A 48 -7.21 2.67 2.59
C ASN A 48 -7.06 4.07 3.22
N CYS A 49 -5.83 4.53 3.54
CA CYS A 49 -5.58 5.96 3.82
C CYS A 49 -5.67 6.82 2.56
N LEU A 50 -5.70 6.20 1.39
CA LEU A 50 -5.73 6.89 0.10
C LEU A 50 -7.09 7.45 -0.24
N SER A 51 -8.20 6.80 0.14
CA SER A 51 -9.53 7.36 -0.12
C SER A 51 -9.67 8.75 0.52
N ASP A 52 -9.15 8.93 1.73
CA ASP A 52 -9.21 10.21 2.42
C ASP A 52 -8.24 11.24 1.81
N VAL A 53 -7.05 10.81 1.36
CA VAL A 53 -6.06 11.68 0.71
C VAL A 53 -6.47 12.02 -0.72
N ILE A 54 -7.09 11.08 -1.44
CA ILE A 54 -7.63 11.32 -2.79
C ILE A 54 -8.84 12.25 -2.73
N ASP A 55 -9.72 12.09 -1.76
CA ASP A 55 -10.88 12.97 -1.56
C ASP A 55 -10.48 14.42 -1.23
N GLU A 56 -9.32 14.63 -0.58
CA GLU A 56 -8.76 15.98 -0.37
C GLU A 56 -8.11 16.55 -1.65
N ALA A 57 -7.52 15.71 -2.50
CA ALA A 57 -6.88 16.15 -3.75
C ALA A 57 -7.88 16.48 -4.87
N TYR A 58 -9.05 15.83 -4.86
CA TYR A 58 -10.18 16.16 -5.76
C TYR A 58 -11.28 16.79 -4.92
N PRO A 59 -11.49 18.11 -4.97
CA PRO A 59 -12.48 18.77 -4.13
C PRO A 59 -13.87 18.21 -4.41
N ILE A 60 -14.32 17.35 -3.52
CA ILE A 60 -15.67 16.81 -3.51
C ILE A 60 -16.54 17.80 -2.74
N GLU A 61 -17.47 18.46 -3.43
CA GLU A 61 -18.45 19.30 -2.77
C GLU A 61 -19.55 18.43 -2.17
N HIS A 62 -19.63 18.39 -0.84
CA HIS A 62 -20.74 17.76 -0.14
C HIS A 62 -21.97 18.67 -0.18
N ILE A 63 -23.07 18.16 -0.73
CA ILE A 63 -24.34 18.86 -0.75
C ILE A 63 -24.93 18.90 0.65
N LYS A 64 -25.27 20.10 1.11
CA LYS A 64 -25.85 20.30 2.46
C LYS A 64 -27.26 19.72 2.54
N ARG A 65 -27.65 19.20 3.71
CA ARG A 65 -29.00 18.68 3.96
C ARG A 65 -30.11 19.65 3.59
N ALA A 66 -29.85 20.96 3.75
CA ALA A 66 -30.79 22.01 3.37
C ALA A 66 -31.10 22.05 1.87
N ASP A 67 -30.26 21.46 1.03
CA ASP A 67 -30.42 21.42 -0.43
C ASP A 67 -31.01 20.10 -0.95
N TYR A 68 -31.32 19.15 -0.07
CA TYR A 68 -31.82 17.82 -0.46
C TYR A 68 -33.18 17.84 -1.13
N PHE A 69 -33.94 18.94 -1.03
CA PHE A 69 -35.22 19.10 -1.71
C PHE A 69 -35.08 19.43 -3.22
N LYS A 70 -33.88 19.76 -3.71
CA LYS A 70 -33.64 20.11 -5.10
C LYS A 70 -33.91 18.89 -6.00
N ALA A 71 -34.51 19.12 -7.17
CA ALA A 71 -34.98 18.06 -8.06
C ALA A 71 -33.85 17.13 -8.54
N ASP A 72 -32.69 17.70 -8.84
CA ASP A 72 -31.48 16.95 -9.26
C ASP A 72 -30.93 16.06 -8.13
N VAL A 73 -30.99 16.53 -6.88
CA VAL A 73 -30.59 15.74 -5.69
C VAL A 73 -31.59 14.61 -5.46
N GLN A 74 -32.88 14.90 -5.53
CA GLN A 74 -33.93 13.89 -5.37
C GLN A 74 -33.84 12.81 -6.45
N GLU A 75 -33.53 13.17 -7.66
CA GLU A 75 -33.32 12.23 -8.76
C GLU A 75 -32.10 11.33 -8.51
N ALA A 76 -30.98 11.88 -8.03
CA ALA A 76 -29.80 11.10 -7.66
C ALA A 76 -30.10 10.12 -6.52
N MET A 77 -30.87 10.53 -5.51
CA MET A 77 -31.29 9.67 -4.39
C MET A 77 -32.22 8.53 -4.87
N ARG A 78 -33.19 8.80 -5.74
CA ARG A 78 -34.06 7.78 -6.31
C ARG A 78 -33.27 6.75 -7.11
N LYS A 79 -32.34 7.18 -7.94
CA LYS A 79 -31.46 6.26 -8.69
C LYS A 79 -30.65 5.34 -7.77
N GLU A 80 -30.21 5.84 -6.62
CA GLU A 80 -29.48 5.01 -5.66
C GLU A 80 -30.42 3.96 -5.01
N ILE A 81 -31.65 4.33 -4.65
CA ILE A 81 -32.66 3.38 -4.13
C ILE A 81 -32.98 2.30 -5.18
N GLU A 82 -33.11 2.68 -6.46
CA GLU A 82 -33.35 1.73 -7.56
C GLU A 82 -32.22 0.71 -7.69
N LYS A 83 -30.95 1.11 -7.46
CA LYS A 83 -29.82 0.16 -7.43
C LYS A 83 -29.97 -0.87 -6.32
N TYR A 84 -30.36 -0.45 -5.11
CA TYR A 84 -30.60 -1.40 -4.02
C TYR A 84 -31.68 -2.43 -4.39
N LYS A 85 -32.73 -1.99 -5.08
CA LYS A 85 -33.80 -2.88 -5.57
C LYS A 85 -33.29 -3.81 -6.69
N SER A 86 -32.54 -3.28 -7.68
CA SER A 86 -32.04 -4.07 -8.81
C SER A 86 -31.07 -5.17 -8.38
N PHE A 87 -30.26 -4.92 -7.35
CA PHE A 87 -29.35 -5.92 -6.78
C PHE A 87 -29.99 -6.81 -5.72
N ASN A 88 -31.34 -6.70 -5.48
CA ASN A 88 -32.04 -7.45 -4.45
C ASN A 88 -31.36 -7.36 -3.07
N ALA A 89 -30.93 -6.14 -2.72
CA ALA A 89 -30.08 -5.89 -1.58
C ALA A 89 -30.79 -5.98 -0.23
N PHE A 90 -32.13 -6.01 -0.22
CA PHE A 90 -32.96 -6.08 1.00
C PHE A 90 -34.29 -6.79 0.76
N GLU A 91 -34.91 -7.19 1.85
CA GLU A 91 -36.32 -7.60 1.94
C GLU A 91 -37.10 -6.58 2.78
N GLU A 92 -38.38 -6.38 2.45
CA GLU A 92 -39.24 -5.49 3.22
C GLU A 92 -39.91 -6.22 4.36
N ASP A 93 -39.73 -5.71 5.58
CA ASP A 93 -40.36 -6.22 6.81
C ASP A 93 -41.35 -5.22 7.39
N ASP A 94 -42.37 -5.74 8.09
CA ASP A 94 -43.29 -4.90 8.85
C ASP A 94 -42.57 -4.27 10.06
N ASP A 95 -42.87 -3.00 10.34
CA ASP A 95 -42.32 -2.29 11.51
C ASP A 95 -43.06 -2.73 12.78
N MET A 96 -42.49 -3.68 13.50
CA MET A 96 -43.00 -4.21 14.78
C MET A 96 -42.29 -3.57 15.98
N GLY A 97 -41.55 -2.48 15.77
CA GLY A 97 -40.76 -1.79 16.80
C GLY A 97 -39.38 -2.41 17.07
N GLN A 98 -38.89 -3.27 16.17
CA GLN A 98 -37.56 -3.87 16.28
C GLN A 98 -36.46 -2.83 16.16
N ASP A 99 -35.33 -3.14 16.78
CA ASP A 99 -34.10 -2.32 16.68
C ASP A 99 -33.65 -2.17 15.22
N ASN A 100 -33.25 -0.97 14.84
CA ASN A 100 -32.79 -0.70 13.51
C ASN A 100 -31.54 0.19 13.52
N VAL A 101 -30.66 -0.04 12.54
CA VAL A 101 -29.43 0.75 12.34
C VAL A 101 -29.79 2.00 11.54
N PRO A 102 -29.40 3.20 11.99
CA PRO A 102 -29.65 4.43 11.26
C PRO A 102 -28.94 4.45 9.90
N ILE A 103 -29.54 5.15 8.96
CA ILE A 103 -28.98 5.43 7.65
C ILE A 103 -28.79 6.92 7.45
N ARG A 104 -27.91 7.29 6.52
CA ARG A 104 -27.73 8.69 6.10
C ARG A 104 -27.46 8.79 4.61
N TRP A 105 -27.90 9.87 4.02
CA TRP A 105 -27.46 10.26 2.69
C TRP A 105 -26.10 10.94 2.73
N VAL A 106 -25.26 10.58 1.76
CA VAL A 106 -24.05 11.32 1.38
C VAL A 106 -24.21 11.69 -0.09
N VAL A 107 -24.42 12.97 -0.35
CA VAL A 107 -24.59 13.50 -1.70
C VAL A 107 -23.40 14.35 -2.05
N THR A 108 -22.74 14.04 -3.14
CA THR A 108 -21.52 14.69 -3.58
C THR A 108 -21.64 15.18 -5.01
N LYS A 109 -20.94 16.29 -5.28
CA LYS A 109 -20.77 16.84 -6.61
C LYS A 109 -19.28 16.89 -6.91
N HIS A 110 -18.88 16.32 -8.03
CA HIS A 110 -17.52 16.40 -8.50
C HIS A 110 -17.41 17.50 -9.55
N ALA A 111 -16.43 18.38 -9.43
CA ALA A 111 -16.06 19.32 -10.46
C ALA A 111 -14.80 18.82 -11.14
N ILE A 112 -14.91 18.26 -12.35
CA ILE A 112 -13.78 17.88 -13.19
C ILE A 112 -13.72 18.85 -14.37
N ASP A 113 -12.60 19.53 -14.56
CA ASP A 113 -12.32 20.45 -15.68
C ASP A 113 -13.38 21.56 -15.89
N GLY A 114 -13.92 22.09 -14.80
CA GLY A 114 -14.94 23.15 -14.86
C GLY A 114 -16.31 22.71 -15.37
N LYS A 115 -16.50 21.43 -15.70
CA LYS A 115 -17.79 20.86 -16.09
C LYS A 115 -18.48 20.24 -14.88
N ASN A 116 -19.74 20.61 -14.67
CA ASN A 116 -20.58 19.99 -13.65
C ASN A 116 -20.81 18.51 -13.98
N GLN A 117 -20.23 17.64 -13.16
CA GLN A 117 -20.56 16.22 -13.18
C GLN A 117 -21.94 15.99 -12.54
N PRO A 118 -22.68 14.93 -12.94
CA PRO A 118 -23.93 14.59 -12.28
C PRO A 118 -23.73 14.34 -10.79
N LEU A 119 -24.72 14.71 -9.98
CA LEU A 119 -24.73 14.46 -8.56
C LEU A 119 -24.67 12.96 -8.27
N LYS A 120 -23.84 12.58 -7.30
CA LYS A 120 -23.69 11.21 -6.84
C LYS A 120 -24.27 11.10 -5.43
N ALA A 121 -25.36 10.36 -5.27
CA ALA A 121 -25.93 10.06 -3.98
C ALA A 121 -25.50 8.66 -3.54
N ARG A 122 -25.15 8.51 -2.26
CA ARG A 122 -24.88 7.22 -1.61
C ARG A 122 -25.75 7.10 -0.36
N LEU A 123 -26.42 5.98 -0.23
CA LEU A 123 -27.15 5.63 0.98
C LEU A 123 -26.21 4.87 1.91
N CYS A 124 -25.80 5.51 3.00
CA CYS A 124 -24.79 4.97 3.91
C CYS A 124 -25.46 4.47 5.20
N ILE A 125 -25.19 3.22 5.53
CA ILE A 125 -25.60 2.60 6.79
C ILE A 125 -24.64 3.07 7.90
N ARG A 126 -25.14 3.31 9.11
CA ARG A 126 -24.33 3.64 10.28
C ARG A 126 -23.83 2.35 10.95
N GLY A 127 -23.01 1.59 10.24
CA GLY A 127 -22.43 0.34 10.74
C GLY A 127 -21.58 0.53 12.02
N ASP A 128 -21.10 1.75 12.27
CA ASP A 128 -20.49 2.15 13.54
C ASP A 128 -21.44 2.04 14.75
N LEU A 129 -22.76 1.88 14.51
CA LEU A 129 -23.81 1.69 15.50
C LEU A 129 -24.40 0.26 15.48
N GLU A 130 -23.85 -0.66 14.70
CA GLU A 130 -24.24 -2.07 14.75
C GLU A 130 -23.93 -2.67 16.13
N LYS A 131 -24.81 -3.60 16.57
CA LYS A 131 -24.54 -4.45 17.73
C LYS A 131 -23.42 -5.43 17.36
N ASP A 132 -22.61 -5.80 18.33
CA ASP A 132 -21.55 -6.82 18.19
C ASP A 132 -20.47 -6.48 17.13
N LYS A 133 -20.36 -5.22 16.72
CA LYS A 133 -19.38 -4.74 15.72
C LYS A 133 -17.93 -5.09 16.07
N GLU A 134 -17.62 -5.24 17.36
CA GLU A 134 -16.29 -5.55 17.87
C GLU A 134 -15.81 -6.96 17.46
N PHE A 135 -16.76 -7.85 17.12
CA PHE A 135 -16.47 -9.21 16.66
C PHE A 135 -16.40 -9.32 15.13
N LEU A 136 -16.67 -8.24 14.38
CA LEU A 136 -16.65 -8.25 12.94
C LEU A 136 -15.24 -8.04 12.39
N ARG A 137 -14.83 -8.91 11.50
CA ARG A 137 -13.62 -8.70 10.70
C ARG A 137 -13.93 -7.80 9.51
N SER A 138 -13.28 -6.65 9.44
CA SER A 138 -13.47 -5.65 8.37
C SER A 138 -12.30 -5.58 7.39
N ASP A 139 -11.27 -6.42 7.56
CA ASP A 139 -10.09 -6.43 6.71
C ASP A 139 -10.45 -6.79 5.25
N SER A 140 -10.11 -5.91 4.33
CA SER A 140 -10.22 -6.11 2.89
C SER A 140 -8.83 -5.90 2.28
N PRO A 141 -8.17 -6.96 1.77
CA PRO A 141 -6.87 -6.82 1.16
C PRO A 141 -6.91 -5.85 -0.02
N THR A 142 -5.94 -4.95 -0.04
CA THR A 142 -5.64 -4.05 -1.16
C THR A 142 -4.18 -4.19 -1.53
N ALA A 143 -3.88 -4.14 -2.82
CA ALA A 143 -2.51 -4.35 -3.29
C ALA A 143 -1.54 -3.29 -2.72
N GLY A 144 -0.35 -3.74 -2.35
CA GLY A 144 0.73 -2.87 -1.95
C GLY A 144 1.22 -1.99 -3.11
N LYS A 145 1.79 -0.83 -2.79
CA LYS A 145 2.38 0.07 -3.80
C LYS A 145 3.50 -0.59 -4.62
N ASP A 146 4.27 -1.48 -3.99
CA ASP A 146 5.35 -2.20 -4.63
C ASP A 146 4.78 -3.31 -5.53
N THR A 147 3.68 -3.96 -5.12
CA THR A 147 2.91 -4.90 -5.93
C THR A 147 2.34 -4.24 -7.18
N LEU A 148 1.83 -3.01 -7.10
CA LEU A 148 1.37 -2.26 -8.28
C LEU A 148 2.52 -2.05 -9.28
N LYS A 149 3.68 -1.55 -8.84
CA LYS A 149 4.83 -1.33 -9.72
C LYS A 149 5.38 -2.64 -10.29
N LEU A 150 5.40 -3.69 -9.49
CA LEU A 150 5.78 -5.03 -9.93
C LEU A 150 4.81 -5.56 -11.00
N ALA A 151 3.52 -5.43 -10.79
CA ALA A 151 2.49 -5.85 -11.76
C ALA A 151 2.65 -5.11 -13.09
N LEU A 152 2.86 -3.78 -13.07
CA LEU A 152 3.12 -3.00 -14.28
C LEU A 152 4.44 -3.41 -14.97
N SER A 153 5.48 -3.72 -14.20
CA SER A 153 6.74 -4.24 -14.73
C SER A 153 6.58 -5.59 -15.43
N ILE A 154 5.82 -6.50 -14.81
CA ILE A 154 5.53 -7.81 -15.41
C ILE A 154 4.65 -7.66 -16.66
N ALA A 155 3.62 -6.79 -16.60
CA ALA A 155 2.77 -6.53 -17.76
C ALA A 155 3.57 -5.99 -18.96
N ALA A 156 4.50 -5.06 -18.73
CA ALA A 156 5.39 -4.55 -19.78
C ALA A 156 6.34 -5.63 -20.30
N ASN A 157 6.88 -6.48 -19.42
CA ASN A 157 7.79 -7.56 -19.79
C ASN A 157 7.11 -8.64 -20.65
N GLU A 158 5.89 -9.03 -20.30
CA GLU A 158 5.09 -10.04 -21.01
C GLU A 158 4.33 -9.47 -22.22
N GLY A 159 4.30 -8.13 -22.38
CA GLY A 159 3.53 -7.47 -23.44
C GLY A 159 2.02 -7.58 -23.24
N PHE A 160 1.56 -7.61 -21.98
CA PHE A 160 0.15 -7.71 -21.65
C PHE A 160 -0.60 -6.40 -21.90
N THR A 161 -1.84 -6.53 -22.32
CA THR A 161 -2.77 -5.40 -22.37
C THR A 161 -3.23 -5.08 -20.95
N VAL A 162 -2.98 -3.84 -20.49
CA VAL A 162 -3.39 -3.36 -19.16
C VAL A 162 -4.71 -2.60 -19.27
N LYS A 163 -5.62 -2.90 -18.33
CA LYS A 163 -6.96 -2.30 -18.26
C LYS A 163 -7.30 -1.92 -16.83
N ASN A 164 -8.07 -0.87 -16.67
CA ASN A 164 -8.77 -0.56 -15.42
C ASN A 164 -10.23 -0.95 -15.57
N VAL A 165 -10.74 -1.71 -14.59
CA VAL A 165 -12.13 -2.18 -14.55
C VAL A 165 -12.75 -1.76 -13.23
N ASP A 166 -13.78 -0.92 -13.27
CA ASP A 166 -14.54 -0.48 -12.10
C ASP A 166 -15.81 -1.32 -11.95
N ILE A 167 -15.99 -1.97 -10.79
CA ILE A 167 -17.15 -2.79 -10.51
C ILE A 167 -18.27 -1.92 -9.94
N LYS A 168 -19.40 -1.88 -10.66
CA LYS A 168 -20.57 -1.08 -10.28
C LYS A 168 -21.14 -1.51 -8.93
N SER A 169 -21.23 -0.58 -7.98
CA SER A 169 -21.84 -0.85 -6.68
C SER A 169 -21.33 -2.13 -5.99
N ALA A 170 -20.00 -2.31 -5.94
CA ALA A 170 -19.32 -3.53 -5.55
C ALA A 170 -19.87 -4.17 -4.26
N TYR A 171 -20.18 -3.38 -3.23
CA TYR A 171 -20.73 -3.91 -1.99
C TYR A 171 -22.05 -4.65 -2.18
N LEU A 172 -22.91 -4.16 -3.09
CA LEU A 172 -24.20 -4.81 -3.41
C LEU A 172 -24.02 -6.09 -4.24
N GLN A 173 -22.84 -6.30 -4.83
CA GLN A 173 -22.47 -7.51 -5.55
C GLN A 173 -21.61 -8.48 -4.70
N GLY A 174 -21.35 -8.14 -3.46
CA GLY A 174 -20.61 -8.96 -2.50
C GLY A 174 -21.38 -10.22 -2.05
N LYS A 175 -20.79 -10.97 -1.13
CA LYS A 175 -21.48 -12.07 -0.45
C LYS A 175 -22.70 -11.56 0.32
N ASP A 176 -23.67 -12.45 0.52
CA ASP A 176 -24.80 -12.16 1.39
C ASP A 176 -24.32 -11.93 2.83
N LEU A 177 -25.04 -11.09 3.54
CA LEU A 177 -24.83 -10.90 4.97
C LEU A 177 -25.21 -12.19 5.70
N ASP A 178 -24.36 -12.62 6.62
CA ASP A 178 -24.57 -13.77 7.50
C ASP A 178 -25.25 -13.40 8.82
N ARG A 179 -25.60 -12.12 8.96
CA ARG A 179 -26.27 -11.54 10.14
C ARG A 179 -27.42 -10.61 9.73
N GLU A 180 -28.28 -10.37 10.68
CA GLU A 180 -29.43 -9.50 10.49
C GLU A 180 -29.05 -8.03 10.69
N ILE A 181 -29.24 -7.22 9.66
CA ILE A 181 -29.17 -5.76 9.72
C ILE A 181 -30.50 -5.20 9.24
N ILE A 182 -31.26 -4.63 10.16
CA ILE A 182 -32.52 -3.96 9.85
C ILE A 182 -32.26 -2.46 9.82
N VAL A 183 -32.74 -1.78 8.78
CA VAL A 183 -32.63 -0.35 8.63
C VAL A 183 -33.98 0.28 8.34
N ARG A 184 -34.19 1.51 8.80
CA ARG A 184 -35.33 2.31 8.41
C ARG A 184 -35.03 3.01 7.09
N PRO A 185 -35.76 2.69 6.00
CA PRO A 185 -35.49 3.30 4.70
C PRO A 185 -35.66 4.82 4.73
N PRO A 186 -35.02 5.54 3.80
CA PRO A 186 -35.17 6.98 3.68
C PRO A 186 -36.56 7.34 3.16
N LYS A 187 -36.99 8.58 3.35
CA LYS A 187 -38.32 9.07 2.94
C LYS A 187 -38.55 8.90 1.44
N GLU A 188 -37.50 9.01 0.65
CA GLU A 188 -37.48 8.88 -0.81
C GLU A 188 -37.81 7.45 -1.28
N ALA A 189 -37.76 6.48 -0.39
CA ALA A 189 -38.17 5.11 -0.69
C ALA A 189 -39.71 4.90 -0.71
N GLU A 190 -40.46 5.86 -0.19
CA GLU A 190 -41.93 5.90 -0.20
C GLU A 190 -42.58 4.65 0.41
N THR A 191 -41.92 4.03 1.39
CA THR A 191 -42.40 2.84 2.12
C THR A 191 -42.49 3.10 3.62
N LYS A 192 -43.39 2.42 4.30
CA LYS A 192 -43.49 2.39 5.77
C LYS A 192 -42.81 1.17 6.37
N LYS A 193 -42.42 0.20 5.53
CA LYS A 193 -41.78 -1.03 5.96
C LYS A 193 -40.31 -0.78 6.24
N LEU A 194 -39.71 -1.60 7.09
CA LEU A 194 -38.29 -1.64 7.33
C LEU A 194 -37.61 -2.45 6.22
N TRP A 195 -36.31 -2.23 6.02
CA TRP A 195 -35.50 -3.04 5.14
C TRP A 195 -34.57 -3.95 5.95
N ARG A 196 -34.71 -5.25 5.74
CA ARG A 196 -33.79 -6.26 6.19
C ARG A 196 -32.74 -6.43 5.08
N LEU A 197 -31.49 -6.02 5.35
CA LEU A 197 -30.43 -6.09 4.36
C LEU A 197 -30.01 -7.53 4.10
N LYS A 198 -29.88 -7.90 2.83
CA LYS A 198 -29.33 -9.17 2.34
C LYS A 198 -27.90 -9.02 1.89
N LYS A 199 -27.55 -7.84 1.39
CA LYS A 199 -26.23 -7.48 0.87
C LYS A 199 -25.62 -6.38 1.72
N ALA A 200 -24.29 -6.35 1.78
CA ALA A 200 -23.59 -5.21 2.35
C ALA A 200 -23.81 -3.95 1.52
N ALA A 201 -23.80 -2.83 2.19
CA ALA A 201 -24.00 -1.51 1.60
C ALA A 201 -22.93 -0.55 2.10
N TYR A 202 -22.86 0.66 1.53
CA TYR A 202 -21.95 1.69 2.02
C TYR A 202 -22.14 1.94 3.52
N GLY A 203 -21.04 1.87 4.27
CA GLY A 203 -21.00 2.09 5.71
C GLY A 203 -21.24 0.86 6.58
N VAL A 204 -21.59 -0.29 6.01
CA VAL A 204 -21.53 -1.59 6.71
C VAL A 204 -20.06 -1.95 6.92
N LEU A 205 -19.66 -2.27 8.16
CA LEU A 205 -18.25 -2.36 8.56
C LEU A 205 -17.43 -3.39 7.76
N ASP A 206 -17.99 -4.53 7.46
CA ASP A 206 -17.36 -5.62 6.72
C ASP A 206 -17.71 -5.65 5.22
N GLY A 207 -18.37 -4.62 4.70
CA GLY A 207 -18.81 -4.56 3.31
C GLY A 207 -17.66 -4.77 2.30
N GLY A 208 -16.52 -4.15 2.53
CA GLY A 208 -15.32 -4.35 1.71
C GLY A 208 -14.82 -5.79 1.75
N ARG A 209 -14.84 -6.41 2.94
CA ARG A 209 -14.44 -7.81 3.11
C ARG A 209 -15.39 -8.77 2.40
N LEU A 210 -16.70 -8.58 2.53
CA LEU A 210 -17.70 -9.43 1.87
C LEU A 210 -17.58 -9.36 0.34
N PHE A 211 -17.31 -8.17 -0.20
CA PHE A 211 -17.03 -8.02 -1.61
C PHE A 211 -15.72 -8.73 -2.01
N TYR A 212 -14.62 -8.49 -1.29
CA TYR A 212 -13.35 -9.17 -1.54
C TYR A 212 -13.48 -10.69 -1.52
N LEU A 213 -14.18 -11.24 -0.52
CA LEU A 213 -14.40 -12.69 -0.43
C LEU A 213 -15.17 -13.24 -1.63
N ARG A 214 -16.17 -12.50 -2.14
CA ARG A 214 -16.89 -12.89 -3.36
C ARG A 214 -16.01 -12.80 -4.60
N LEU A 215 -15.25 -11.72 -4.74
CA LEU A 215 -14.31 -11.55 -5.84
C LEU A 215 -13.26 -12.67 -5.85
N ALA A 216 -12.64 -12.94 -4.71
CA ALA A 216 -11.64 -14.01 -4.57
C ALA A 216 -12.20 -15.40 -4.91
N GLU A 217 -13.43 -15.68 -4.48
CA GLU A 217 -14.13 -16.93 -4.83
C GLU A 217 -14.33 -17.06 -6.34
N VAL A 218 -14.86 -16.02 -6.99
CA VAL A 218 -15.11 -16.01 -8.44
C VAL A 218 -13.81 -16.13 -9.21
N LEU A 219 -12.77 -15.36 -8.87
CA LEU A 219 -11.46 -15.44 -9.52
C LEU A 219 -10.85 -16.85 -9.39
N THR A 220 -11.00 -17.48 -8.20
CA THR A 220 -10.52 -18.85 -8.00
C THR A 220 -11.31 -19.85 -8.83
N GLN A 221 -12.63 -19.72 -8.95
CA GLN A 221 -13.48 -20.55 -9.82
C GLN A 221 -13.11 -20.41 -11.31
N LEU A 222 -12.65 -19.23 -11.72
CA LEU A 222 -12.14 -18.97 -13.06
C LEU A 222 -10.70 -19.51 -13.28
N GLY A 223 -10.10 -20.13 -12.28
CA GLY A 223 -8.77 -20.75 -12.36
C GLY A 223 -7.61 -19.83 -11.99
N LEU A 224 -7.88 -18.63 -11.41
CA LEU A 224 -6.81 -17.81 -10.91
C LEU A 224 -6.32 -18.30 -9.54
N HIS A 225 -5.04 -18.12 -9.30
CA HIS A 225 -4.39 -18.41 -8.03
C HIS A 225 -4.16 -17.12 -7.26
N LYS A 226 -4.59 -17.08 -5.99
CA LYS A 226 -4.28 -15.96 -5.10
C LYS A 226 -2.81 -16.03 -4.68
N VAL A 227 -2.09 -14.93 -4.83
CA VAL A 227 -0.71 -14.80 -4.36
C VAL A 227 -0.71 -14.71 -2.83
N HIS A 228 0.05 -15.59 -2.15
CA HIS A 228 0.09 -15.62 -0.68
C HIS A 228 0.76 -14.39 -0.08
N SER A 229 1.80 -13.90 -0.75
CA SER A 229 2.58 -12.73 -0.32
C SER A 229 1.83 -11.41 -0.47
N ASP A 230 0.80 -11.35 -1.35
CA ASP A 230 -0.12 -10.22 -1.48
C ASP A 230 -1.53 -10.72 -1.85
N GLY A 231 -2.41 -10.74 -0.86
CA GLY A 231 -3.76 -11.28 -1.03
C GLY A 231 -4.67 -10.50 -2.00
N ALA A 232 -4.25 -9.35 -2.50
CA ALA A 232 -4.97 -8.57 -3.50
C ALA A 232 -4.52 -8.88 -4.94
N LEU A 233 -3.52 -9.73 -5.12
CA LEU A 233 -2.99 -10.15 -6.42
C LEU A 233 -3.43 -11.58 -6.74
N PHE A 234 -4.03 -11.77 -7.91
CA PHE A 234 -4.47 -13.07 -8.43
C PHE A 234 -3.85 -13.30 -9.81
N THR A 235 -3.31 -14.49 -10.07
CA THR A 235 -2.59 -14.81 -11.30
C THR A 235 -3.26 -15.94 -12.05
N PHE A 236 -3.29 -15.85 -13.37
CA PHE A 236 -3.81 -16.87 -14.26
C PHE A 236 -2.66 -17.55 -15.00
N VAL A 237 -2.31 -18.73 -14.52
CA VAL A 237 -1.26 -19.60 -15.10
C VAL A 237 -1.92 -20.83 -15.70
N LYS A 238 -1.69 -21.07 -17.00
CA LYS A 238 -2.21 -22.21 -17.71
C LYS A 238 -1.09 -22.88 -18.51
N GLU A 239 -0.99 -24.21 -18.42
CA GLU A 239 0.06 -24.99 -19.08
C GLU A 239 1.49 -24.50 -18.78
N GLY A 240 1.72 -24.03 -17.53
CA GLY A 240 3.01 -23.51 -17.08
C GLY A 240 3.37 -22.12 -17.62
N LYS A 241 2.45 -21.43 -18.28
CA LYS A 241 2.63 -20.08 -18.79
C LYS A 241 1.70 -19.08 -18.07
N LEU A 242 2.24 -17.94 -17.69
CA LEU A 242 1.46 -16.81 -17.19
C LEU A 242 0.70 -16.16 -18.37
N HIS A 243 -0.62 -16.07 -18.27
CA HIS A 243 -1.50 -15.44 -19.25
C HIS A 243 -2.05 -14.10 -18.78
N GLY A 244 -2.04 -13.84 -17.49
CA GLY A 244 -2.50 -12.57 -16.94
C GLY A 244 -2.66 -12.58 -15.43
N PHE A 245 -3.09 -11.45 -14.89
CA PHE A 245 -3.32 -11.27 -13.46
C PHE A 245 -4.37 -10.18 -13.20
N VAL A 246 -4.91 -10.19 -11.99
CA VAL A 246 -5.81 -9.18 -11.44
C VAL A 246 -5.21 -8.62 -10.16
N VAL A 247 -5.09 -7.31 -10.07
CA VAL A 247 -4.73 -6.56 -8.85
C VAL A 247 -5.97 -5.84 -8.36
N SER A 248 -6.46 -6.18 -7.17
CA SER A 248 -7.69 -5.59 -6.64
C SER A 248 -7.42 -4.42 -5.68
N HIS A 249 -8.20 -3.37 -5.84
CA HIS A 249 -8.29 -2.27 -4.88
C HIS A 249 -9.77 -1.94 -4.64
N VAL A 250 -10.39 -2.67 -3.73
CA VAL A 250 -11.83 -2.66 -3.46
C VAL A 250 -12.63 -2.93 -4.75
N ASP A 251 -13.25 -1.90 -5.34
CA ASP A 251 -14.07 -1.93 -6.55
C ASP A 251 -13.28 -1.69 -7.85
N ASP A 252 -12.07 -1.13 -7.75
CA ASP A 252 -11.15 -0.92 -8.87
C ASP A 252 -10.26 -2.15 -9.09
N LEU A 253 -10.27 -2.72 -10.28
CA LEU A 253 -9.43 -3.84 -10.68
C LEU A 253 -8.45 -3.41 -11.77
N LEU A 254 -7.14 -3.53 -11.50
CA LEU A 254 -6.13 -3.48 -12.54
C LEU A 254 -5.97 -4.89 -13.11
N MET A 255 -6.36 -5.07 -14.35
CA MET A 255 -6.27 -6.34 -15.07
C MET A 255 -5.20 -6.25 -16.15
N ALA A 256 -4.34 -7.27 -16.24
CA ALA A 256 -3.36 -7.34 -17.31
C ALA A 256 -3.27 -8.77 -17.83
N GLY A 257 -3.28 -8.95 -19.16
CA GLY A 257 -3.21 -10.27 -19.75
C GLY A 257 -3.16 -10.29 -21.28
N ASP A 258 -2.99 -11.49 -21.80
CA ASP A 258 -3.04 -11.79 -23.23
C ASP A 258 -4.46 -12.19 -23.68
N GLY A 259 -4.62 -12.58 -24.96
CA GLY A 259 -5.91 -12.97 -25.52
C GLY A 259 -6.56 -14.19 -24.85
N VAL A 260 -5.78 -15.08 -24.24
CA VAL A 260 -6.31 -16.23 -23.48
C VAL A 260 -6.94 -15.73 -22.19
N PHE A 261 -6.26 -14.84 -21.48
CA PHE A 261 -6.79 -14.22 -20.28
C PHE A 261 -8.06 -13.40 -20.55
N GLU A 262 -8.09 -12.64 -21.66
CA GLU A 262 -9.26 -11.87 -22.04
C GLU A 262 -10.49 -12.76 -22.26
N THR A 263 -10.30 -13.91 -22.92
CA THR A 263 -11.39 -14.84 -23.24
C THR A 263 -11.83 -15.67 -22.02
N GLU A 264 -10.88 -16.21 -21.26
CA GLU A 264 -11.19 -17.20 -20.21
C GLU A 264 -11.48 -16.56 -18.84
N VAL A 265 -10.96 -15.36 -18.61
CA VAL A 265 -11.12 -14.67 -17.31
C VAL A 265 -11.99 -13.42 -17.45
N GLU A 266 -11.57 -12.45 -18.27
CA GLU A 266 -12.21 -11.15 -18.30
C GLU A 266 -13.66 -11.24 -18.80
N SER A 267 -13.91 -11.97 -19.89
CA SER A 267 -15.26 -12.16 -20.42
C SER A 267 -16.20 -12.82 -19.41
N LYS A 268 -15.73 -13.91 -18.75
CA LYS A 268 -16.53 -14.61 -17.75
C LYS A 268 -16.73 -13.81 -16.45
N LEU A 269 -15.73 -12.99 -16.07
CA LEU A 269 -15.87 -12.10 -14.93
C LEU A 269 -16.98 -11.07 -15.16
N SER A 270 -17.11 -10.56 -16.39
CA SER A 270 -18.17 -9.62 -16.78
C SER A 270 -19.57 -10.23 -16.81
N GLU A 271 -19.69 -11.56 -16.87
CA GLU A 271 -20.97 -12.27 -16.73
C GLU A 271 -21.42 -12.36 -15.26
N VAL A 272 -20.48 -12.30 -14.31
CA VAL A 272 -20.76 -12.44 -12.89
C VAL A 272 -20.90 -11.08 -12.20
N PHE A 273 -20.07 -10.11 -12.57
CA PHE A 273 -20.07 -8.76 -12.00
C PHE A 273 -20.46 -7.72 -13.06
N GLU A 274 -21.37 -6.83 -12.68
CA GLU A 274 -21.71 -5.67 -13.52
C GLU A 274 -20.59 -4.63 -13.44
N PHE A 275 -19.92 -4.36 -14.56
CA PHE A 275 -18.88 -3.35 -14.66
C PHE A 275 -19.50 -1.97 -14.93
N SER A 276 -19.00 -0.93 -14.29
CA SER A 276 -19.40 0.45 -14.59
C SER A 276 -18.54 1.05 -15.70
N LYS A 277 -17.25 0.71 -15.73
CA LYS A 277 -16.26 1.24 -16.66
C LYS A 277 -15.18 0.23 -16.95
N VAL A 278 -14.72 0.18 -18.20
CA VAL A 278 -13.54 -0.55 -18.65
C VAL A 278 -12.69 0.40 -19.47
N GLU A 279 -11.48 0.68 -19.02
CA GLU A 279 -10.55 1.61 -19.66
C GLU A 279 -9.28 0.90 -20.10
N LYS A 280 -8.79 1.26 -21.31
CA LYS A 280 -7.55 0.77 -21.92
C LYS A 280 -6.69 1.95 -22.35
N GLY A 281 -5.40 1.74 -22.48
CA GLY A 281 -4.46 2.72 -23.02
C GLY A 281 -4.05 3.76 -21.99
N THR A 282 -4.90 4.73 -21.72
CA THR A 282 -4.66 5.75 -20.69
C THR A 282 -5.84 5.81 -19.74
N PHE A 283 -5.57 5.64 -18.44
CA PHE A 283 -6.59 5.64 -17.40
C PHE A 283 -6.01 6.04 -16.04
N ASN A 284 -6.89 6.32 -15.09
CA ASN A 284 -6.50 6.57 -13.71
C ASN A 284 -6.80 5.35 -12.84
N TYR A 285 -5.82 4.94 -12.03
CA TYR A 285 -5.95 3.85 -11.05
C TYR A 285 -5.34 4.30 -9.73
N CYS A 286 -6.12 4.24 -8.65
CA CYS A 286 -5.67 4.63 -7.30
C CYS A 286 -4.97 6.01 -7.26
N GLY A 287 -5.52 7.03 -7.94
CA GLY A 287 -4.95 8.38 -7.97
C GLY A 287 -3.66 8.55 -8.77
N CYS A 288 -3.29 7.55 -9.56
CA CYS A 288 -2.18 7.57 -10.48
C CYS A 288 -2.69 7.45 -11.92
N SER A 289 -2.05 8.14 -12.85
CA SER A 289 -2.30 7.96 -14.27
C SER A 289 -1.38 6.88 -14.83
N ILE A 290 -1.96 5.92 -15.52
CA ILE A 290 -1.24 4.84 -16.21
C ILE A 290 -1.50 5.01 -17.70
N SER A 291 -0.45 4.98 -18.52
CA SER A 291 -0.56 4.97 -19.98
C SER A 291 0.34 3.91 -20.59
N THR A 292 -0.07 3.40 -21.76
CA THR A 292 0.72 2.45 -22.55
C THR A 292 1.02 3.09 -23.90
N GLU A 293 2.31 3.28 -24.19
CA GLU A 293 2.83 3.89 -25.43
C GLU A 293 4.12 3.16 -25.83
N ASP A 294 4.31 2.87 -27.11
CA ASP A 294 5.53 2.26 -27.67
C ASP A 294 6.02 1.01 -26.90
N GLU A 295 5.09 0.10 -26.57
CA GLU A 295 5.33 -1.13 -25.77
C GLU A 295 5.85 -0.88 -24.34
N LYS A 296 5.83 0.36 -23.88
CA LYS A 296 6.14 0.73 -22.50
C LYS A 296 4.89 1.11 -21.73
N ILE A 297 4.93 0.89 -20.43
CA ILE A 297 3.91 1.34 -19.50
C ILE A 297 4.47 2.48 -18.67
N TYR A 298 3.72 3.57 -18.57
CA TYR A 298 4.09 4.77 -17.83
C TYR A 298 3.16 4.96 -16.66
N LEU A 299 3.73 5.30 -15.50
CA LEU A 299 3.02 5.61 -14.26
C LEU A 299 3.41 7.02 -13.80
N HIS A 300 2.44 7.91 -13.66
CA HIS A 300 2.71 9.27 -13.20
C HIS A 300 1.57 9.85 -12.35
N GLN A 301 1.86 10.96 -11.66
CA GLN A 301 0.93 11.67 -10.79
C GLN A 301 0.91 13.17 -11.12
N HIS A 302 0.98 13.54 -12.41
CA HIS A 302 1.12 14.94 -12.84
C HIS A 302 -0.07 15.79 -12.41
N GLU A 303 -1.30 15.31 -12.60
CA GLU A 303 -2.51 16.02 -12.18
C GLU A 303 -2.58 16.19 -10.66
N TYR A 304 -2.15 15.18 -9.92
CA TYR A 304 -2.04 15.24 -8.47
C TYR A 304 -1.05 16.32 -8.02
N VAL A 305 0.13 16.38 -8.65
CA VAL A 305 1.16 17.41 -8.38
C VAL A 305 0.63 18.82 -8.65
N ASP A 306 -0.13 19.02 -9.74
CA ASP A 306 -0.71 20.33 -10.07
C ASP A 306 -1.68 20.81 -9.00
N LYS A 307 -2.41 19.89 -8.35
CA LYS A 307 -3.40 20.19 -7.29
C LYS A 307 -2.80 20.44 -5.91
N LEU A 308 -1.54 20.06 -5.66
CA LEU A 308 -0.87 20.32 -4.39
C LEU A 308 -0.96 21.82 -4.03
N GLN A 309 -1.35 22.12 -2.80
CA GLN A 309 -1.48 23.49 -2.32
C GLN A 309 -0.33 23.86 -1.38
N TYR A 310 0.20 25.08 -1.54
CA TYR A 310 1.12 25.64 -0.56
C TYR A 310 0.40 25.90 0.77
N ILE A 311 1.13 25.73 1.87
CA ILE A 311 0.64 26.09 3.19
C ILE A 311 0.69 27.62 3.31
N PRO A 312 -0.42 28.31 3.63
CA PRO A 312 -0.40 29.75 3.89
C PRO A 312 0.47 30.04 5.11
N VAL A 313 1.57 30.75 4.91
CA VAL A 313 2.44 31.21 6.01
C VAL A 313 2.29 32.72 6.11
N LYS A 314 1.74 33.19 7.23
CA LYS A 314 1.76 34.62 7.53
C LYS A 314 3.17 35.02 7.94
N ASP A 315 3.75 36.01 7.27
CA ASP A 315 5.07 36.52 7.61
C ASP A 315 5.03 37.24 8.96
N TYR A 316 5.34 36.51 10.01
CA TYR A 316 5.67 37.12 11.29
C TYR A 316 7.18 37.38 11.31
N VAL A 317 7.55 38.62 11.16
CA VAL A 317 8.95 39.09 11.30
C VAL A 317 9.43 38.62 12.68
N ASN A 318 10.56 37.85 12.72
CA ASN A 318 11.23 37.34 13.91
C ASN A 318 10.50 36.24 14.73
N GLN A 319 9.57 35.47 14.15
CA GLN A 319 8.87 34.36 14.87
C GLN A 319 9.08 32.96 14.25
N SER A 320 10.17 32.71 13.55
CA SER A 320 10.42 31.41 12.87
C SER A 320 10.35 30.20 13.83
N ASN A 321 10.71 30.40 15.10
CA ASN A 321 10.72 29.34 16.12
C ASN A 321 9.40 29.21 16.89
N ARG A 322 8.34 29.95 16.50
CA ARG A 322 7.02 29.79 17.13
C ARG A 322 6.45 28.40 16.83
N CYS A 323 6.02 27.72 17.89
CA CYS A 323 5.28 26.47 17.74
C CYS A 323 3.99 26.66 16.95
N LEU A 324 3.59 25.64 16.21
CA LEU A 324 2.38 25.65 15.41
C LEU A 324 1.12 25.58 16.27
N THR A 325 0.08 26.26 15.83
CA THR A 325 -1.28 26.06 16.35
C THR A 325 -1.86 24.72 15.90
N GLN A 326 -2.92 24.24 16.55
CA GLN A 326 -3.59 22.99 16.17
C GLN A 326 -4.09 23.00 14.71
N SER A 327 -4.60 24.15 14.24
CA SER A 327 -5.05 24.30 12.85
C SER A 327 -3.89 24.23 11.85
N GLU A 328 -2.78 24.90 12.14
CA GLU A 328 -1.56 24.83 11.32
C GLU A 328 -0.97 23.42 11.31
N MET A 329 -0.99 22.74 12.47
CA MET A 329 -0.54 21.36 12.59
C MET A 329 -1.40 20.41 11.75
N LYS A 330 -2.72 20.56 11.74
CA LYS A 330 -3.62 19.76 10.91
C LYS A 330 -3.30 19.94 9.42
N ILE A 331 -3.08 21.18 8.98
CA ILE A 331 -2.70 21.48 7.59
C ILE A 331 -1.34 20.85 7.26
N LEU A 332 -0.34 20.99 8.15
CA LEU A 332 0.98 20.40 7.95
C LEU A 332 0.90 18.88 7.78
N ARG A 333 0.16 18.19 8.66
CA ARG A 333 -0.01 16.72 8.58
C ARG A 333 -0.67 16.30 7.26
N GLY A 334 -1.70 17.03 6.80
CA GLY A 334 -2.31 16.80 5.49
C GLY A 334 -1.28 16.91 4.35
N ARG A 335 -0.49 17.99 4.31
CA ARG A 335 0.54 18.19 3.28
C ARG A 335 1.68 17.17 3.35
N ILE A 336 2.06 16.73 4.56
CA ILE A 336 3.00 15.62 4.73
C ILE A 336 2.45 14.35 4.08
N GLY A 337 1.19 13.98 4.37
CA GLY A 337 0.54 12.81 3.79
C GLY A 337 0.52 12.86 2.26
N GLU A 338 0.11 14.00 1.69
CA GLU A 338 0.08 14.20 0.23
C GLU A 338 1.46 14.02 -0.43
N VAL A 339 2.51 14.59 0.14
CA VAL A 339 3.87 14.48 -0.43
C VAL A 339 4.50 13.13 -0.13
N LEU A 340 4.21 12.49 1.01
CA LEU A 340 4.61 11.11 1.27
C LEU A 340 4.04 10.18 0.20
N TRP A 341 2.76 10.30 -0.11
CA TRP A 341 2.13 9.53 -1.18
C TRP A 341 2.86 9.71 -2.52
N LEU A 342 3.10 10.95 -2.92
CA LEU A 342 3.83 11.27 -4.14
C LEU A 342 5.24 10.65 -4.12
N SER A 343 5.94 10.74 -2.98
CA SER A 343 7.31 10.23 -2.84
C SER A 343 7.39 8.71 -2.96
N LEU A 344 6.36 7.99 -2.50
CA LEU A 344 6.32 6.53 -2.52
C LEU A 344 5.98 5.94 -3.90
N ILE A 345 5.30 6.71 -4.76
CA ILE A 345 4.83 6.20 -6.05
C ILE A 345 5.70 6.66 -7.22
N THR A 346 6.02 7.95 -7.32
CA THR A 346 6.70 8.49 -8.50
C THR A 346 7.89 9.40 -8.20
N ARG A 347 8.07 9.89 -6.96
CA ARG A 347 9.05 10.92 -6.62
C ARG A 347 9.96 10.53 -5.45
N PRO A 348 10.84 9.49 -5.62
CA PRO A 348 11.76 9.06 -4.57
C PRO A 348 12.68 10.17 -4.06
N ASP A 349 13.00 11.15 -4.89
CA ASP A 349 13.82 12.31 -4.58
C ASP A 349 13.27 13.24 -3.47
N LEU A 350 11.99 13.08 -3.12
CA LEU A 350 11.33 13.80 -2.03
C LEU A 350 11.31 13.00 -0.72
N SER A 351 11.60 11.68 -0.79
CA SER A 351 11.39 10.75 0.33
C SER A 351 12.15 11.16 1.58
N PHE A 352 13.42 11.50 1.49
CA PHE A 352 14.22 11.89 2.65
C PHE A 352 13.69 13.16 3.31
N GLU A 353 13.45 14.19 2.51
CA GLU A 353 13.04 15.52 3.01
C GLU A 353 11.68 15.47 3.69
N VAL A 354 10.70 14.78 3.09
CA VAL A 354 9.36 14.67 3.68
C VAL A 354 9.34 13.79 4.93
N ASN A 355 10.10 12.69 4.97
CA ASN A 355 10.24 11.86 6.17
C ASN A 355 10.93 12.61 7.32
N LYS A 356 11.90 13.49 7.00
CA LYS A 356 12.53 14.37 7.99
C LYS A 356 11.48 15.29 8.61
N ILE A 357 10.68 15.99 7.81
CA ILE A 357 9.60 16.86 8.31
C ILE A 357 8.56 16.06 9.10
N ALA A 358 8.19 14.87 8.66
CA ALA A 358 7.26 14.01 9.38
C ALA A 358 7.75 13.67 10.79
N ALA A 359 9.07 13.44 10.95
CA ALA A 359 9.68 13.19 12.26
C ALA A 359 9.72 14.43 13.17
N GLU A 360 9.69 15.63 12.60
CA GLU A 360 9.72 16.91 13.35
C GLU A 360 8.32 17.37 13.80
N THR A 361 7.24 16.64 13.48
CA THR A 361 5.85 17.07 13.76
C THR A 361 5.55 17.30 15.23
N THR A 362 6.24 16.62 16.16
CA THR A 362 6.04 16.81 17.61
C THR A 362 6.44 18.23 18.06
N ASN A 363 7.49 18.78 17.47
CA ASN A 363 8.04 20.11 17.80
C ASN A 363 8.03 21.07 16.60
N ALA A 364 7.04 20.93 15.73
CA ALA A 364 6.96 21.70 14.48
C ALA A 364 6.79 23.19 14.73
N THR A 365 7.51 24.00 13.95
CA THR A 365 7.54 25.45 14.00
C THR A 365 7.14 26.07 12.67
N LEU A 366 7.05 27.40 12.61
CA LEU A 366 6.84 28.10 11.33
C LEU A 366 7.91 27.79 10.29
N GLU A 367 9.15 27.51 10.71
CA GLU A 367 10.21 27.10 9.79
C GLU A 367 9.92 25.71 9.19
N THR A 368 9.26 24.82 9.94
CA THR A 368 8.81 23.51 9.42
C THR A 368 7.78 23.69 8.29
N LEU A 369 6.84 24.66 8.43
CA LEU A 369 5.89 24.98 7.35
C LEU A 369 6.60 25.54 6.11
N LYS A 370 7.60 26.41 6.28
CA LYS A 370 8.41 26.94 5.16
C LYS A 370 9.19 25.84 4.48
N SER A 371 9.74 24.90 5.26
CA SER A 371 10.45 23.73 4.74
C SER A 371 9.52 22.85 3.92
N MET A 372 8.28 22.59 4.41
CA MET A 372 7.27 21.86 3.65
C MET A 372 6.92 22.54 2.33
N ASN A 373 6.76 23.86 2.32
CA ASN A 373 6.52 24.62 1.10
C ASN A 373 7.68 24.53 0.10
N ARG A 374 8.94 24.42 0.58
CA ARG A 374 10.12 24.19 -0.30
C ARG A 374 10.01 22.82 -0.98
N ILE A 375 9.57 21.78 -0.25
CA ILE A 375 9.36 20.45 -0.82
C ILE A 375 8.22 20.47 -1.84
N ILE A 376 7.09 21.13 -1.54
CA ILE A 376 5.97 21.28 -2.49
C ILE A 376 6.45 22.01 -3.76
N LYS A 377 7.27 23.06 -3.61
CA LYS A 377 7.87 23.76 -4.77
C LYS A 377 8.74 22.82 -5.60
N LYS A 378 9.58 21.99 -4.97
CA LYS A 378 10.41 20.97 -5.63
C LYS A 378 9.53 19.91 -6.32
N ALA A 379 8.44 19.47 -5.68
CA ALA A 379 7.49 18.55 -6.27
C ALA A 379 6.88 19.10 -7.57
N LYS A 380 6.47 20.38 -7.57
CA LYS A 380 5.89 21.06 -8.74
C LYS A 380 6.88 21.40 -9.85
N SER A 381 8.17 21.55 -9.53
CA SER A 381 9.19 21.91 -10.52
C SER A 381 9.61 20.76 -11.44
N ILE A 382 9.43 19.49 -11.01
CA ILE A 382 9.81 18.31 -11.76
C ILE A 382 8.59 17.37 -11.81
N LYS A 383 8.03 17.17 -13.00
CA LYS A 383 7.00 16.16 -13.26
C LYS A 383 7.68 14.86 -13.68
N ASN A 384 7.86 13.95 -12.75
CA ASN A 384 8.50 12.67 -13.03
C ASN A 384 7.49 11.61 -13.46
N THR A 385 7.95 10.69 -14.31
CA THR A 385 7.22 9.52 -14.77
C THR A 385 8.07 8.29 -14.52
N VAL A 386 7.47 7.26 -13.93
CA VAL A 386 8.07 5.94 -13.81
C VAL A 386 7.70 5.16 -15.06
N SER A 387 8.68 4.60 -15.75
CA SER A 387 8.44 3.77 -16.92
C SER A 387 8.77 2.31 -16.65
N PHE A 388 8.06 1.44 -17.34
CA PHE A 388 8.28 -0.01 -17.32
C PHE A 388 8.43 -0.48 -18.76
N SER A 389 9.52 -1.19 -19.03
CA SER A 389 9.85 -1.71 -20.36
C SER A 389 10.02 -3.22 -20.33
N LYS A 390 10.03 -3.83 -21.50
CA LYS A 390 10.41 -5.23 -21.65
C LYS A 390 11.89 -5.38 -21.31
N LEU A 391 12.19 -6.26 -20.36
CA LEU A 391 13.56 -6.56 -19.93
C LEU A 391 14.13 -7.79 -20.64
N GLY A 392 13.31 -8.81 -20.85
CA GLY A 392 13.69 -10.08 -21.44
C GLY A 392 13.11 -11.30 -20.72
N PRO A 393 13.62 -12.51 -21.01
CA PRO A 393 13.12 -13.73 -20.38
C PRO A 393 13.29 -13.69 -18.86
N MET A 394 12.24 -14.00 -18.11
CA MET A 394 12.23 -13.91 -16.64
C MET A 394 13.41 -14.68 -15.99
N LYS A 395 13.79 -15.83 -16.53
CA LYS A 395 14.93 -16.64 -16.03
C LYS A 395 16.30 -15.94 -16.11
N GLU A 396 16.42 -14.87 -16.90
CA GLU A 396 17.65 -14.11 -17.09
C GLU A 396 17.69 -12.85 -16.21
N LEU A 397 16.57 -12.57 -15.52
CA LEU A 397 16.45 -11.40 -14.66
C LEU A 397 16.97 -11.67 -13.24
N VAL A 398 17.30 -10.59 -12.55
CA VAL A 398 17.68 -10.59 -11.13
C VAL A 398 16.90 -9.50 -10.39
N VAL A 399 16.70 -9.69 -9.10
CA VAL A 399 16.24 -8.63 -8.21
C VAL A 399 17.47 -7.95 -7.63
N ARG A 400 17.70 -6.69 -8.00
CA ARG A 400 18.82 -5.91 -7.49
C ARG A 400 18.38 -4.92 -6.45
N VAL A 401 19.07 -4.88 -5.30
CA VAL A 401 18.80 -3.91 -4.25
C VAL A 401 20.06 -3.08 -3.94
N TYR A 402 19.87 -1.76 -3.90
CA TYR A 402 20.86 -0.80 -3.39
C TYR A 402 20.46 -0.41 -1.97
N SER A 403 21.42 -0.40 -1.05
CA SER A 403 21.19 0.01 0.34
C SER A 403 22.23 1.02 0.80
N ASP A 404 21.80 2.07 1.48
CA ASP A 404 22.63 3.11 2.08
C ASP A 404 22.11 3.47 3.46
N ALA A 405 22.97 3.98 4.34
CA ALA A 405 22.56 4.49 5.63
C ALA A 405 23.22 5.82 5.98
N SER A 406 22.43 6.73 6.49
CA SER A 406 22.94 7.93 7.14
C SER A 406 23.03 7.72 8.64
N TYR A 407 24.25 7.73 9.17
CA TYR A 407 24.51 7.66 10.62
C TYR A 407 24.27 9.01 11.26
N ASN A 408 23.30 9.08 12.17
CA ASN A 408 22.98 10.29 12.90
C ASN A 408 23.29 10.10 14.40
N ASN A 409 24.21 10.91 14.91
CA ASN A 409 24.59 10.95 16.32
C ASN A 409 24.41 12.35 16.95
N GLN A 410 23.87 13.31 16.21
CA GLN A 410 23.81 14.73 16.61
C GLN A 410 22.39 15.19 17.02
N ASP A 411 21.33 14.48 16.60
CA ASP A 411 19.96 14.84 16.96
C ASP A 411 19.56 14.22 18.31
N GLU A 412 18.68 14.87 19.05
CA GLU A 412 18.12 14.39 20.32
C GLU A 412 17.53 12.98 20.22
N GLN A 413 17.09 12.54 19.05
CA GLN A 413 16.54 11.21 18.82
C GLN A 413 17.58 10.14 18.42
N ILE A 414 18.83 10.47 18.17
CA ILE A 414 19.98 9.55 17.87
C ILE A 414 19.57 8.35 16.97
N ARG A 415 18.80 8.60 15.91
CA ARG A 415 18.33 7.54 15.01
C ARG A 415 18.87 7.73 13.60
N SER A 416 19.57 6.71 13.12
CA SER A 416 20.06 6.62 11.74
C SER A 416 18.90 6.43 10.75
N THR A 417 19.13 6.80 9.50
CA THR A 417 18.16 6.63 8.41
C THR A 417 18.69 5.58 7.44
N ALA A 418 17.87 4.62 7.06
CA ALA A 418 18.15 3.64 6.01
C ALA A 418 17.40 4.03 4.73
N GLY A 419 18.05 3.79 3.59
CA GLY A 419 17.49 3.95 2.26
C GLY A 419 17.71 2.69 1.44
N THR A 420 16.69 2.25 0.70
CA THR A 420 16.76 1.10 -0.20
C THR A 420 16.13 1.44 -1.55
N VAL A 421 16.71 0.92 -2.64
CA VAL A 421 16.14 0.97 -3.99
C VAL A 421 16.18 -0.44 -4.56
N THR A 422 15.02 -1.00 -4.94
CA THR A 422 14.91 -2.35 -5.49
C THR A 422 14.47 -2.29 -6.95
N LEU A 423 15.23 -2.92 -7.82
CA LEU A 423 15.05 -2.96 -9.27
C LEU A 423 14.87 -4.41 -9.72
N LEU A 424 14.04 -4.63 -10.72
CA LEU A 424 14.09 -5.83 -11.55
C LEU A 424 15.02 -5.51 -12.74
N GLU A 425 16.04 -6.34 -12.96
CA GLU A 425 17.14 -6.04 -13.88
C GLU A 425 17.48 -7.21 -14.78
N HIS A 426 17.83 -6.92 -16.03
CA HIS A 426 18.51 -7.83 -16.92
C HIS A 426 20.02 -7.52 -16.91
N PRO A 427 20.87 -8.31 -16.25
CA PRO A 427 22.28 -7.96 -16.00
C PRO A 427 23.12 -7.74 -17.25
N ALA A 428 22.83 -8.46 -18.35
CA ALA A 428 23.62 -8.36 -19.56
C ALA A 428 23.34 -7.08 -20.38
N THR A 429 22.16 -6.49 -20.23
CA THR A 429 21.76 -5.27 -20.97
C THR A 429 21.69 -4.03 -20.08
N GLU A 430 21.86 -4.19 -18.77
CA GLU A 430 21.68 -3.13 -17.76
C GLU A 430 20.29 -2.45 -17.82
N SER A 431 19.32 -3.13 -18.46
CA SER A 431 17.93 -2.67 -18.51
C SER A 431 17.24 -2.97 -17.20
N VAL A 432 16.48 -2.00 -16.67
CA VAL A 432 15.86 -2.10 -15.33
C VAL A 432 14.44 -1.58 -15.30
N ASN A 433 13.63 -2.15 -14.42
CA ASN A 433 12.36 -1.58 -13.97
C ASN A 433 12.43 -1.34 -12.46
N ALA A 434 12.11 -0.12 -12.02
CA ALA A 434 12.14 0.22 -10.61
C ALA A 434 10.87 -0.27 -9.89
N ILE A 435 11.04 -1.14 -8.90
CA ILE A 435 9.93 -1.79 -8.20
C ILE A 435 9.64 -1.12 -6.86
N SER A 436 10.68 -0.82 -6.08
CA SER A 436 10.50 -0.24 -4.75
C SER A 436 11.63 0.72 -4.40
N TRP A 437 11.30 1.71 -3.58
CA TRP A 437 12.27 2.57 -2.89
C TRP A 437 11.70 3.02 -1.55
N LYS A 438 12.55 3.09 -0.53
CA LYS A 438 12.11 3.38 0.84
C LYS A 438 13.13 4.23 1.57
N THR A 439 12.64 5.15 2.38
CA THR A 439 13.39 5.89 3.39
C THR A 439 12.80 5.57 4.75
N ARG A 440 13.60 5.06 5.68
CA ARG A 440 13.12 4.65 6.99
C ARG A 440 14.08 5.10 8.09
N LYS A 441 13.53 5.48 9.25
CA LYS A 441 14.31 5.60 10.48
C LYS A 441 14.63 4.21 11.02
N ILE A 442 15.90 3.90 11.28
CA ILE A 442 16.30 2.65 11.90
C ILE A 442 15.79 2.65 13.35
N LYS A 443 14.93 1.68 13.69
CA LYS A 443 14.24 1.62 15.01
C LYS A 443 15.21 1.50 16.18
N ARG A 444 16.35 0.84 16.02
CA ARG A 444 17.38 0.65 17.05
C ARG A 444 18.51 1.65 16.90
N VAL A 445 19.04 2.12 18.03
CA VAL A 445 20.22 2.99 18.05
C VAL A 445 21.40 2.28 17.40
N CYS A 446 21.99 2.88 16.40
CA CYS A 446 23.23 2.44 15.78
C CYS A 446 24.41 3.02 16.53
N ARG A 447 25.40 2.19 16.85
CA ARG A 447 26.60 2.62 17.61
C ARG A 447 27.77 3.00 16.69
N SER A 448 27.67 2.68 15.42
CA SER A 448 28.69 2.98 14.40
C SER A 448 27.99 3.14 13.02
N VAL A 449 28.69 3.77 12.08
CA VAL A 449 28.30 3.84 10.67
C VAL A 449 28.07 2.42 10.12
N LYS A 450 29.00 1.51 10.39
CA LYS A 450 28.91 0.11 9.99
C LYS A 450 27.65 -0.58 10.50
N THR A 451 27.23 -0.30 11.76
CA THR A 451 25.97 -0.83 12.30
C THR A 451 24.76 -0.33 11.51
N ALA A 452 24.75 0.96 11.12
CA ALA A 452 23.67 1.53 10.33
C ALA A 452 23.62 0.91 8.92
N GLU A 453 24.77 0.82 8.25
CA GLU A 453 24.90 0.24 6.91
C GLU A 453 24.52 -1.25 6.89
N THR A 454 24.97 -2.05 7.87
CA THR A 454 24.59 -3.47 7.96
C THR A 454 23.08 -3.63 8.11
N ARG A 455 22.42 -2.79 8.90
CA ARG A 455 20.96 -2.84 9.08
C ARG A 455 20.21 -2.40 7.83
N ALA A 456 20.69 -1.38 7.13
CA ALA A 456 20.09 -0.95 5.87
C ALA A 456 20.20 -2.05 4.81
N LEU A 457 21.33 -2.76 4.76
CA LEU A 457 21.53 -3.89 3.86
C LEU A 457 20.59 -5.06 4.21
N ASP A 458 20.48 -5.42 5.49
CA ASP A 458 19.61 -6.48 6.00
C ASP A 458 18.14 -6.23 5.63
N GLU A 459 17.62 -5.03 5.94
CA GLU A 459 16.27 -4.60 5.56
C GLU A 459 16.05 -4.58 4.05
N GLY A 460 17.07 -4.16 3.28
CA GLY A 460 17.01 -4.16 1.81
C GLY A 460 16.98 -5.56 1.23
N LEU A 461 17.73 -6.50 1.80
CA LEU A 461 17.71 -7.91 1.41
C LEU A 461 16.38 -8.57 1.71
N ASP A 462 15.79 -8.33 2.90
CA ASP A 462 14.46 -8.85 3.25
C ASP A 462 13.42 -8.42 2.22
N GLU A 463 13.45 -7.13 1.81
CA GLU A 463 12.56 -6.59 0.80
C GLU A 463 12.77 -7.22 -0.58
N ALA A 464 14.02 -7.33 -1.02
CA ALA A 464 14.36 -7.90 -2.33
C ALA A 464 13.99 -9.39 -2.42
N VAL A 465 14.24 -10.15 -1.35
CA VAL A 465 13.83 -11.55 -1.24
C VAL A 465 12.31 -11.69 -1.26
N HIS A 466 11.59 -10.79 -0.58
CA HIS A 466 10.12 -10.78 -0.62
C HIS A 466 9.59 -10.52 -2.05
N ILE A 467 10.14 -9.53 -2.76
CA ILE A 467 9.79 -9.24 -4.16
C ILE A 467 10.10 -10.45 -5.05
N ALA A 468 11.28 -11.08 -4.90
CA ALA A 468 11.65 -12.28 -5.66
C ALA A 468 10.66 -13.44 -5.42
N ARG A 469 10.15 -13.59 -4.19
CA ARG A 469 9.09 -14.57 -3.86
C ARG A 469 7.77 -14.25 -4.54
N ILE A 470 7.33 -12.98 -4.49
CA ILE A 470 6.09 -12.57 -5.20
C ILE A 470 6.20 -12.90 -6.69
N ILE A 471 7.33 -12.61 -7.33
CA ILE A 471 7.55 -12.92 -8.74
C ILE A 471 7.42 -14.43 -8.99
N LYS A 472 8.06 -15.24 -8.14
CA LYS A 472 7.94 -16.71 -8.24
C LYS A 472 6.48 -17.17 -8.11
N GLU A 473 5.73 -16.64 -7.15
CA GLU A 473 4.32 -16.96 -6.97
C GLU A 473 3.48 -16.60 -8.21
N ILE A 474 3.76 -15.45 -8.82
CA ILE A 474 3.07 -14.98 -10.02
C ILE A 474 3.22 -15.97 -11.17
N TYR A 475 4.40 -16.51 -11.39
CA TYR A 475 4.68 -17.39 -12.54
C TYR A 475 4.37 -18.86 -12.28
N ASN A 476 4.48 -19.34 -11.05
CA ASN A 476 4.37 -20.76 -10.74
C ASN A 476 3.04 -21.18 -10.09
N GLY A 477 2.21 -20.22 -9.67
CA GLY A 477 0.89 -20.49 -9.07
C GLY A 477 0.93 -21.22 -7.71
N ASN A 478 2.03 -21.86 -7.34
CA ASN A 478 2.23 -22.58 -6.08
C ASN A 478 3.67 -22.48 -5.61
N ILE A 479 3.89 -22.27 -4.31
CA ILE A 479 5.21 -22.20 -3.72
C ILE A 479 5.55 -23.47 -2.95
N ASN A 480 6.69 -24.02 -3.26
CA ASN A 480 7.43 -24.82 -2.29
C ASN A 480 8.43 -23.89 -1.58
N LEU A 481 8.10 -23.43 -0.40
CA LEU A 481 8.92 -22.50 0.40
C LEU A 481 10.33 -23.06 0.74
N ARG A 482 10.56 -24.34 0.50
CA ARG A 482 11.82 -25.03 0.82
C ARG A 482 12.81 -25.08 -0.34
N GLN A 483 12.44 -24.60 -1.54
CA GLN A 483 13.35 -24.62 -2.69
C GLN A 483 13.76 -23.20 -3.10
N PRO A 484 15.08 -22.94 -3.30
CA PRO A 484 15.60 -21.62 -3.67
C PRO A 484 15.43 -21.28 -5.17
N ASP A 485 14.37 -21.79 -5.83
CA ASP A 485 14.10 -21.56 -7.26
C ASP A 485 13.54 -20.14 -7.58
N GLN A 486 13.74 -19.18 -6.68
CA GLN A 486 13.34 -17.79 -6.92
C GLN A 486 14.38 -17.06 -7.76
N LEU A 487 14.01 -15.88 -8.31
CA LEU A 487 14.98 -15.02 -8.98
C LEU A 487 16.14 -14.70 -8.04
N PRO A 488 17.39 -14.74 -8.55
CA PRO A 488 18.54 -14.43 -7.72
C PRO A 488 18.50 -12.97 -7.26
N VAL A 489 18.80 -12.76 -5.98
CA VAL A 489 18.91 -11.43 -5.39
C VAL A 489 20.38 -11.00 -5.39
N ILE A 490 20.65 -9.77 -5.86
CA ILE A 490 21.99 -9.14 -5.82
C ILE A 490 21.87 -7.84 -5.06
N ALA A 491 22.67 -7.68 -4.01
CA ALA A 491 22.70 -6.44 -3.25
C ALA A 491 23.92 -5.57 -3.59
N LYS A 492 23.76 -4.26 -3.50
CA LYS A 492 24.80 -3.25 -3.70
C LYS A 492 24.92 -2.35 -2.47
N THR A 493 26.11 -2.26 -1.90
CA THR A 493 26.45 -1.35 -0.80
C THR A 493 27.72 -0.59 -1.11
N ASP A 494 27.85 0.66 -0.68
CA ASP A 494 29.10 1.41 -0.75
C ASP A 494 29.94 1.31 0.54
N SER A 495 29.43 0.59 1.55
CA SER A 495 30.16 0.31 2.78
C SER A 495 31.17 -0.82 2.62
N LYS A 496 32.43 -0.45 2.32
CA LYS A 496 33.53 -1.42 2.18
C LYS A 496 33.68 -2.31 3.43
N SER A 497 33.49 -1.76 4.62
CA SER A 497 33.62 -2.49 5.87
C SER A 497 32.53 -3.55 6.05
N VAL A 498 31.31 -3.34 5.55
CA VAL A 498 30.23 -4.33 5.54
C VAL A 498 30.55 -5.41 4.53
N TRP A 499 30.89 -5.03 3.31
CA TRP A 499 31.28 -5.95 2.23
C TRP A 499 32.43 -6.87 2.65
N GLU A 500 33.52 -6.34 3.23
CA GLU A 500 34.66 -7.11 3.75
C GLU A 500 34.23 -8.14 4.82
N ASN A 501 33.32 -7.77 5.73
CA ASN A 501 32.82 -8.69 6.75
C ASN A 501 31.97 -9.86 6.19
N LEU A 502 31.28 -9.64 5.10
CA LEU A 502 30.51 -10.68 4.43
C LEU A 502 31.40 -11.66 3.66
N HIS A 503 32.50 -11.18 3.07
CA HIS A 503 33.40 -12.00 2.25
C HIS A 503 34.59 -12.59 3.02
N ASN A 504 34.84 -12.10 4.23
CA ASN A 504 35.90 -12.67 5.09
C ASN A 504 35.40 -13.84 5.93
N THR A 505 36.28 -14.81 6.19
CA THR A 505 36.05 -15.94 7.11
C THR A 505 36.13 -15.54 8.58
N ARG A 506 36.72 -14.37 8.89
CA ARG A 506 36.84 -13.88 10.26
C ARG A 506 35.49 -13.45 10.83
N GLN A 507 35.27 -13.73 12.10
CA GLN A 507 34.08 -13.32 12.82
C GLN A 507 34.05 -11.78 12.96
N CYS A 508 32.86 -11.19 12.79
CA CYS A 508 32.69 -9.75 13.00
C CYS A 508 33.07 -9.33 14.43
N GLU A 509 33.91 -8.30 14.56
CA GLU A 509 34.39 -7.78 15.84
C GLU A 509 33.24 -7.19 16.66
N GLU A 510 32.33 -6.47 16.01
CA GLU A 510 31.14 -5.89 16.64
C GLU A 510 30.11 -6.96 16.97
N ARG A 511 30.03 -7.35 18.26
CA ARG A 511 29.15 -8.43 18.75
C ARG A 511 27.69 -8.26 18.32
N ILE A 512 27.20 -7.01 18.28
CA ILE A 512 25.81 -6.69 17.94
C ILE A 512 25.45 -7.01 16.48
N LEU A 513 26.44 -7.07 15.58
CA LEU A 513 26.25 -7.36 14.17
C LEU A 513 26.44 -8.83 13.80
N ARG A 514 26.95 -9.66 14.71
CA ARG A 514 27.31 -11.06 14.40
C ARG A 514 26.15 -11.86 13.85
N ASN A 515 24.99 -11.77 14.49
CA ASN A 515 23.80 -12.51 14.05
C ASN A 515 23.27 -12.02 12.71
N THR A 516 23.22 -10.69 12.50
CA THR A 516 22.79 -10.11 11.22
C THR A 516 23.72 -10.51 10.08
N ILE A 517 25.03 -10.40 10.28
CA ILE A 517 26.04 -10.82 9.28
C ILE A 517 25.98 -12.34 9.03
N ALA A 518 25.78 -13.15 10.07
CA ALA A 518 25.62 -14.59 9.92
C ALA A 518 24.37 -14.94 9.11
N GLY A 519 23.24 -14.27 9.39
CA GLY A 519 21.99 -14.46 8.62
C GLY A 519 22.15 -14.08 7.14
N ILE A 520 22.83 -12.97 6.83
CA ILE A 520 23.11 -12.60 5.44
C ILE A 520 24.01 -13.63 4.75
N LYS A 521 25.04 -14.14 5.44
CA LYS A 521 25.89 -15.20 4.90
C LYS A 521 25.12 -16.49 4.64
N GLU A 522 24.22 -16.87 5.55
CA GLU A 522 23.33 -18.02 5.37
C GLU A 522 22.47 -17.89 4.11
N LEU A 523 21.87 -16.70 3.87
CA LEU A 523 21.13 -16.43 2.63
C LEU A 523 22.01 -16.56 1.38
N MET A 524 23.29 -16.15 1.47
CA MET A 524 24.26 -16.32 0.37
C MET A 524 24.63 -17.80 0.17
N GLU A 525 24.87 -18.56 1.23
CA GLU A 525 25.16 -19.99 1.19
C GLU A 525 23.98 -20.81 0.65
N MET A 526 22.76 -20.44 0.98
CA MET A 526 21.53 -21.01 0.45
C MET A 526 21.26 -20.65 -1.03
N GLY A 527 22.03 -19.73 -1.62
CA GLY A 527 21.82 -19.23 -2.99
C GLY A 527 20.58 -18.32 -3.15
N ILE A 528 19.93 -17.91 -2.05
CA ILE A 528 18.82 -16.95 -2.07
C ILE A 528 19.34 -15.58 -2.44
N VAL A 529 20.43 -15.15 -1.79
CA VAL A 529 21.23 -14.00 -2.17
C VAL A 529 22.42 -14.50 -2.98
N LYS A 530 22.45 -14.16 -4.27
CA LYS A 530 23.51 -14.60 -5.16
C LYS A 530 24.83 -13.91 -4.82
N GLU A 531 24.77 -12.62 -4.53
CA GLU A 531 25.95 -11.80 -4.31
C GLU A 531 25.63 -10.51 -3.54
N VAL A 532 26.59 -10.05 -2.74
CA VAL A 532 26.60 -8.70 -2.17
C VAL A 532 27.84 -8.00 -2.69
N ASP A 533 27.66 -7.02 -3.56
CA ASP A 533 28.74 -6.27 -4.21
C ASP A 533 28.99 -4.93 -3.55
N TRP A 534 30.26 -4.52 -3.62
CA TRP A 534 30.62 -3.15 -3.30
C TRP A 534 30.51 -2.25 -4.54
N VAL A 535 29.95 -1.05 -4.35
CA VAL A 535 29.89 0.00 -5.38
C VAL A 535 30.50 1.30 -4.85
N PRO A 536 31.13 2.11 -5.70
CA PRO A 536 31.57 3.45 -5.29
C PRO A 536 30.36 4.34 -5.00
N THR A 537 30.50 5.27 -4.04
CA THR A 537 29.42 6.13 -3.54
C THR A 537 28.72 6.97 -4.63
N ASN A 538 29.40 7.28 -5.72
CA ASN A 538 28.79 8.00 -6.85
C ASN A 538 27.80 7.15 -7.66
N LEU A 539 27.87 5.82 -7.55
CA LEU A 539 26.95 4.86 -8.17
C LEU A 539 25.90 4.31 -7.18
N GLN A 540 25.89 4.79 -5.93
CA GLN A 540 24.93 4.39 -4.91
C GLN A 540 23.57 5.07 -5.13
N LEU A 541 22.60 4.35 -5.69
CA LEU A 541 21.27 4.90 -5.99
C LEU A 541 20.46 5.26 -4.73
N ALA A 542 20.72 4.58 -3.61
CA ALA A 542 19.99 4.80 -2.36
C ALA A 542 20.47 6.04 -1.57
N ASP A 543 21.58 6.67 -1.96
CA ASP A 543 22.19 7.80 -1.24
C ASP A 543 21.24 9.01 -1.08
N CYS A 544 20.43 9.29 -2.10
CA CYS A 544 19.44 10.38 -2.05
C CYS A 544 18.22 10.08 -1.14
N LEU A 545 18.09 8.85 -0.65
CA LEU A 545 17.03 8.43 0.27
C LEU A 545 17.41 8.55 1.75
N THR A 546 18.69 8.80 2.04
CA THR A 546 19.23 8.81 3.42
C THR A 546 19.71 10.17 3.89
N LYS A 547 19.95 11.08 2.97
CA LYS A 547 20.45 12.44 3.27
C LYS A 547 20.00 13.46 2.22
N SER A 548 20.06 14.74 2.57
CA SER A 548 19.91 15.82 1.58
C SER A 548 21.04 15.74 0.58
N CYS A 549 20.73 15.38 -0.65
CA CYS A 549 21.71 15.20 -1.72
C CYS A 549 21.81 16.42 -2.61
N LEU A 550 22.97 16.57 -3.26
CA LEU A 550 23.10 17.43 -4.42
C LEU A 550 22.08 17.01 -5.49
N PRO A 551 21.51 17.95 -6.26
CA PRO A 551 20.52 17.65 -7.30
C PRO A 551 20.94 16.50 -8.23
N ALA A 552 22.23 16.46 -8.64
CA ALA A 552 22.76 15.43 -9.53
C ALA A 552 22.51 13.98 -9.07
N LYS A 553 22.57 13.67 -7.77
CA LYS A 553 22.33 12.30 -7.27
C LYS A 553 20.85 11.91 -7.32
N SER A 554 19.95 12.83 -6.97
CA SER A 554 18.51 12.58 -7.10
C SER A 554 18.10 12.51 -8.58
N GLU A 555 18.71 13.30 -9.44
CA GLU A 555 18.50 13.24 -10.90
C GLU A 555 18.94 11.88 -11.47
N THR A 556 20.03 11.29 -10.98
CA THR A 556 20.46 9.94 -11.41
C THR A 556 19.38 8.91 -11.13
N LEU A 557 18.83 8.86 -9.91
CA LEU A 557 17.74 7.92 -9.58
C LEU A 557 16.50 8.19 -10.42
N LEU A 558 16.09 9.46 -10.57
CA LEU A 558 14.93 9.81 -11.40
C LEU A 558 15.17 9.44 -12.88
N LYS A 559 16.40 9.58 -13.38
CA LYS A 559 16.77 9.17 -14.73
C LYS A 559 16.63 7.65 -14.88
N VAL A 560 17.19 6.85 -13.98
CA VAL A 560 17.09 5.37 -14.01
C VAL A 560 15.64 4.91 -14.07
N ILE A 561 14.76 5.45 -13.23
CA ILE A 561 13.35 5.05 -13.19
C ILE A 561 12.53 5.55 -14.39
N HIS A 562 13.04 6.55 -15.12
CA HIS A 562 12.38 7.07 -16.32
C HIS A 562 12.91 6.40 -17.59
N THR A 563 14.21 6.14 -17.67
CA THR A 563 14.84 5.60 -18.89
C THR A 563 14.88 4.09 -18.95
N ASN A 564 14.69 3.40 -17.81
CA ASN A 564 14.84 1.95 -17.65
C ASN A 564 16.28 1.46 -17.91
N HIS A 565 17.28 2.26 -17.59
CA HIS A 565 18.69 1.92 -17.78
C HIS A 565 19.55 2.44 -16.62
N LEU A 566 20.52 1.59 -16.16
CA LEU A 566 21.50 1.94 -15.11
C LEU A 566 22.57 2.91 -15.58
#